data_eaa0170ff398a4e44c696d61349986b1
#
_entry.id   eaa0170ff398a4e44c696d61349986b1
#
_cell.length_a   1.000
_cell.length_b   1.000
_cell.length_c   1.000
_cell.angle_alpha   90.00
_cell.angle_beta   90.00
_cell.angle_gamma   90.00
#
_symmetry.space_group_name_H-M   'P 1'
#
loop_
_entity.id
_entity.type
_entity.pdbx_description
1 polymer ?
#
loop_
_entity_poly.entity_id
_entity_poly.type
_entity_poly.pdbx_seq_one_letter_code
_entity_poly.pdbx_strand_id
1 'polypeptide(L)'
;MKTEFSRKWHNFLAVAIIALLGVIIYSNSLSAQFTFDDTVFIRDNAYIRDIRNLSNLWSFSPPRFISFLTFAINYHFSQLQLFGFHAVNILIHLGSSVLVFWFMLLTFSSPALKGDNIKKYSRPLALLVALVFLTHPLQTESVTYIYQRVTSLAGFFYILSLSLYVKSRLLQLNSPSPSGWIWFYLSSLVIGVVAMFTKENTATLPLMIILYESCFFGHKNHSLRKYAAPFLFLLLIIPIALFFSHAMWKVDIQRLVSHPVTGWRYFLTQSRVILTYMRLLFFPFNQNVDYDYSMSRTFLEIPVLISSLTILITIFIAIKAFSRYRLISFAIFWFFITLLTESSIIPIADVIFEHRLYLPMVGYAIFLVGIIYYFLGQKNPRMLLIILLPLIAGYSLLTYKRNFVWQNELTLWSDAARKSPNKARPFYNLGNAYADNGNNQEAEKAFLRAYQLDPDIENANNLAAIYADQGRVDEAISMWETIVRQLPGFVTAHFNLSVFYYKQGKYDLAIRHCDKVIELGNQVDPNFLKLLQPYRKKWPTAPRLQRNRLYQ
;
A
#
# COMPACT_ATOMS: atom_id res chain seq x y z
N MET A 1 -24.34 26.45 -28.91
CA MET A 1 -23.92 27.23 -27.72
C MET A 1 -24.63 26.77 -26.44
N LYS A 2 -25.99 26.77 -26.32
CA LYS A 2 -26.71 26.33 -25.11
C LYS A 2 -26.40 24.87 -24.67
N THR A 3 -26.26 23.93 -25.59
CA THR A 3 -25.98 22.50 -25.29
C THR A 3 -24.53 22.29 -24.80
N GLU A 4 -23.56 23.06 -25.29
CA GLU A 4 -22.16 22.94 -24.88
C GLU A 4 -21.92 23.59 -23.51
N PHE A 5 -22.55 24.73 -23.24
CA PHE A 5 -22.55 25.38 -21.93
C PHE A 5 -23.17 24.47 -20.88
N SER A 6 -24.34 23.87 -21.16
CA SER A 6 -24.96 22.89 -20.26
C SER A 6 -24.05 21.68 -19.99
N ARG A 7 -23.29 21.21 -20.99
CA ARG A 7 -22.34 20.11 -20.83
C ARG A 7 -21.19 20.46 -19.87
N LYS A 8 -20.57 21.63 -20.06
CA LYS A 8 -19.47 22.11 -19.19
C LYS A 8 -19.94 22.28 -17.76
N TRP A 9 -21.14 22.84 -17.57
CA TRP A 9 -21.73 23.03 -16.25
C TRP A 9 -21.99 21.70 -15.50
N HIS A 10 -22.55 20.69 -16.16
CA HIS A 10 -22.77 19.38 -15.52
C HIS A 10 -21.46 18.67 -15.16
N ASN A 11 -20.40 18.80 -15.97
CA ASN A 11 -19.11 18.24 -15.63
C ASN A 11 -18.48 18.98 -14.45
N PHE A 12 -18.58 20.31 -14.41
CA PHE A 12 -18.13 21.10 -13.26
C PHE A 12 -18.84 20.68 -11.96
N LEU A 13 -20.18 20.54 -12.02
CA LEU A 13 -20.96 20.10 -10.87
C LEU A 13 -20.55 18.70 -10.40
N ALA A 14 -20.28 17.77 -11.31
CA ALA A 14 -19.80 16.44 -10.97
C ALA A 14 -18.45 16.48 -10.24
N VAL A 15 -17.50 17.29 -10.73
CA VAL A 15 -16.20 17.47 -10.09
C VAL A 15 -16.36 18.12 -8.70
N ALA A 16 -17.25 19.12 -8.57
CA ALA A 16 -17.52 19.77 -7.28
C ALA A 16 -18.13 18.78 -6.26
N ILE A 17 -19.04 17.92 -6.68
CA ILE A 17 -19.62 16.85 -5.81
C ILE A 17 -18.51 15.88 -5.35
N ILE A 18 -17.65 15.40 -6.27
CA ILE A 18 -16.54 14.53 -5.93
C ILE A 18 -15.61 15.20 -4.92
N ALA A 19 -15.23 16.46 -5.17
CA ALA A 19 -14.32 17.19 -4.30
C ALA A 19 -14.92 17.43 -2.91
N LEU A 20 -16.16 17.94 -2.84
CA LEU A 20 -16.83 18.24 -1.58
C LEU A 20 -17.03 16.97 -0.74
N LEU A 21 -17.57 15.90 -1.33
CA LEU A 21 -17.79 14.65 -0.62
C LEU A 21 -16.46 14.05 -0.13
N GLY A 22 -15.41 14.04 -0.97
CA GLY A 22 -14.12 13.50 -0.57
C GLY A 22 -13.45 14.29 0.55
N VAL A 23 -13.53 15.64 0.52
CA VAL A 23 -13.02 16.45 1.63
C VAL A 23 -13.78 16.14 2.93
N ILE A 24 -15.11 15.99 2.88
CA ILE A 24 -15.92 15.66 4.05
C ILE A 24 -15.53 14.29 4.63
N ILE A 25 -15.46 13.24 3.81
CA ILE A 25 -15.24 11.88 4.32
C ILE A 25 -13.81 11.61 4.81
N TYR A 26 -12.83 12.41 4.35
CA TYR A 26 -11.43 12.29 4.80
C TYR A 26 -10.99 13.44 5.72
N SER A 27 -11.89 14.36 6.12
CA SER A 27 -11.55 15.51 6.95
C SER A 27 -10.91 15.12 8.29
N ASN A 28 -11.37 14.02 8.88
CA ASN A 28 -10.88 13.52 10.17
C ASN A 28 -9.52 12.82 10.08
N SER A 29 -8.99 12.55 8.89
CA SER A 29 -7.64 11.98 8.73
C SER A 29 -6.53 13.04 8.74
N LEU A 30 -6.85 14.33 8.60
CA LEU A 30 -5.86 15.41 8.49
C LEU A 30 -4.97 15.59 9.72
N SER A 31 -5.39 15.11 10.88
CA SER A 31 -4.66 15.14 12.15
C SER A 31 -4.10 13.78 12.57
N ALA A 32 -4.26 12.74 11.76
CA ALA A 32 -3.75 11.42 12.08
C ALA A 32 -2.21 11.41 12.15
N GLN A 33 -1.67 10.65 13.09
CA GLN A 33 -0.22 10.56 13.32
C GLN A 33 0.46 9.66 12.29
N PHE A 34 1.79 9.72 12.22
CA PHE A 34 2.57 8.71 11.50
C PHE A 34 2.36 7.36 12.16
N THR A 35 2.03 6.35 11.36
CA THR A 35 1.73 5.00 11.82
C THR A 35 2.45 3.96 10.95
N PHE A 36 2.81 2.82 11.55
CA PHE A 36 3.40 1.69 10.88
C PHE A 36 4.65 2.05 10.08
N ASP A 37 4.68 1.81 8.76
CA ASP A 37 5.84 2.10 7.91
C ASP A 37 6.12 3.61 7.73
N ASP A 38 5.17 4.50 8.08
CA ASP A 38 5.39 5.96 8.02
C ASP A 38 6.59 6.38 8.86
N THR A 39 6.81 5.69 9.99
CA THR A 39 7.94 5.93 10.87
C THR A 39 9.27 5.72 10.14
N VAL A 40 9.43 4.57 9.50
CA VAL A 40 10.68 4.17 8.84
C VAL A 40 10.89 4.91 7.51
N PHE A 41 9.84 4.97 6.67
CA PHE A 41 9.98 5.47 5.31
C PHE A 41 9.76 6.98 5.17
N ILE A 42 9.21 7.66 6.20
CA ILE A 42 8.94 9.10 6.16
C ILE A 42 9.55 9.80 7.35
N ARG A 43 9.12 9.49 8.60
CA ARG A 43 9.55 10.22 9.80
C ARG A 43 11.06 10.14 10.04
N ASP A 44 11.65 8.96 9.93
CA ASP A 44 13.06 8.71 10.22
C ASP A 44 13.95 8.59 8.97
N ASN A 45 13.35 8.76 7.77
CA ASN A 45 14.04 8.62 6.50
C ASN A 45 14.88 9.87 6.15
N ALA A 46 16.20 9.74 6.24
CA ALA A 46 17.14 10.82 5.89
C ALA A 46 17.15 11.16 4.39
N TYR A 47 16.83 10.22 3.51
CA TYR A 47 16.90 10.42 2.06
C TYR A 47 15.88 11.43 1.52
N ILE A 48 14.75 11.64 2.20
CA ILE A 48 13.73 12.62 1.79
C ILE A 48 13.99 14.03 2.35
N ARG A 49 15.06 14.25 3.14
CA ARG A 49 15.31 15.51 3.83
C ARG A 49 15.88 16.62 2.93
N ASP A 50 16.56 16.27 1.85
CA ASP A 50 17.12 17.24 0.90
C ASP A 50 16.66 16.92 -0.52
N ILE A 51 15.68 17.70 -1.01
CA ILE A 51 15.14 17.59 -2.37
C ILE A 51 16.19 17.87 -3.46
N ARG A 52 17.29 18.57 -3.16
CA ARG A 52 18.34 18.89 -4.13
C ARG A 52 19.22 17.66 -4.42
N ASN A 53 19.25 16.67 -3.54
CA ASN A 53 20.05 15.46 -3.72
C ASN A 53 19.22 14.33 -4.36
N LEU A 54 18.86 14.51 -5.63
CA LEU A 54 18.08 13.52 -6.39
C LEU A 54 18.83 12.19 -6.56
N SER A 55 20.16 12.22 -6.58
CA SER A 55 20.98 11.00 -6.68
C SER A 55 20.80 10.09 -5.46
N ASN A 56 20.83 10.66 -4.25
CA ASN A 56 20.56 9.91 -3.04
C ASN A 56 19.13 9.34 -3.01
N LEU A 57 18.17 10.17 -3.42
CA LEU A 57 16.77 9.74 -3.48
C LEU A 57 16.57 8.59 -4.49
N TRP A 58 17.24 8.67 -5.64
CA TRP A 58 17.26 7.61 -6.63
C TRP A 58 17.90 6.32 -6.07
N SER A 59 19.07 6.43 -5.43
CA SER A 59 19.78 5.27 -4.89
C SER A 59 19.02 4.55 -3.78
N PHE A 60 18.15 5.27 -3.06
CA PHE A 60 17.32 4.70 -2.00
C PHE A 60 16.27 3.74 -2.58
N SER A 61 15.51 4.16 -3.58
CA SER A 61 14.45 3.34 -4.18
C SER A 61 14.17 3.72 -5.63
N PRO A 62 14.96 3.23 -6.61
CA PRO A 62 14.73 3.50 -8.02
C PRO A 62 13.31 3.17 -8.50
N PRO A 63 12.70 2.00 -8.14
CA PRO A 63 11.36 1.66 -8.62
C PRO A 63 10.24 2.57 -8.05
N ARG A 64 10.50 3.26 -6.93
CA ARG A 64 9.54 4.16 -6.25
C ARG A 64 10.03 5.59 -6.20
N PHE A 65 10.97 5.95 -7.08
CA PHE A 65 11.60 7.27 -7.11
C PHE A 65 10.59 8.42 -7.12
N ILE A 66 9.55 8.34 -7.97
CA ILE A 66 8.52 9.38 -8.08
C ILE A 66 7.75 9.53 -6.76
N SER A 67 7.43 8.42 -6.09
CA SER A 67 6.74 8.45 -4.80
C SER A 67 7.59 9.13 -3.74
N PHE A 68 8.87 8.75 -3.60
CA PHE A 68 9.78 9.36 -2.65
C PHE A 68 10.11 10.82 -2.99
N LEU A 69 10.16 11.17 -4.27
CA LEU A 69 10.26 12.56 -4.69
C LEU A 69 9.07 13.40 -4.18
N THR A 70 7.84 12.87 -4.23
CA THR A 70 6.68 13.59 -3.67
C THR A 70 6.74 13.73 -2.14
N PHE A 71 7.32 12.75 -1.42
CA PHE A 71 7.57 12.88 0.02
C PHE A 71 8.65 13.92 0.32
N ALA A 72 9.74 13.96 -0.47
CA ALA A 72 10.79 14.96 -0.35
C ALA A 72 10.27 16.38 -0.63
N ILE A 73 9.42 16.55 -1.66
CA ILE A 73 8.73 17.82 -1.93
C ILE A 73 7.85 18.21 -0.74
N ASN A 74 7.04 17.28 -0.22
CA ASN A 74 6.17 17.53 0.92
C ASN A 74 6.98 17.92 2.15
N TYR A 75 8.09 17.20 2.44
CA TYR A 75 8.99 17.56 3.53
C TYR A 75 9.62 18.95 3.36
N HIS A 76 10.02 19.31 2.14
CA HIS A 76 10.60 20.63 1.85
C HIS A 76 9.66 21.78 2.25
N PHE A 77 8.36 21.65 2.00
CA PHE A 77 7.38 22.72 2.28
C PHE A 77 6.78 22.66 3.69
N SER A 78 6.58 21.50 4.25
CA SER A 78 5.85 21.31 5.51
C SER A 78 6.64 20.58 6.59
N GLN A 79 7.92 20.26 6.35
CA GLN A 79 8.74 19.45 7.26
C GLN A 79 7.98 18.16 7.65
N LEU A 80 7.86 17.83 8.92
CA LEU A 80 7.10 16.69 9.44
C LEU A 80 5.66 17.05 9.87
N GLN A 81 5.11 18.18 9.43
CA GLN A 81 3.74 18.55 9.75
C GLN A 81 2.75 17.60 9.05
N LEU A 82 1.97 16.88 9.82
CA LEU A 82 1.06 15.82 9.37
C LEU A 82 0.03 16.31 8.35
N PHE A 83 -0.54 17.51 8.58
CA PHE A 83 -1.54 18.09 7.69
C PHE A 83 -1.10 18.11 6.22
N GLY A 84 0.16 18.51 5.95
CA GLY A 84 0.67 18.59 4.58
C GLY A 84 0.71 17.22 3.89
N PHE A 85 1.09 16.18 4.61
CA PHE A 85 1.15 14.81 4.07
C PHE A 85 -0.25 14.26 3.76
N HIS A 86 -1.20 14.41 4.69
CA HIS A 86 -2.57 13.95 4.48
C HIS A 86 -3.29 14.74 3.39
N ALA A 87 -3.12 16.08 3.35
CA ALA A 87 -3.71 16.92 2.32
C ALA A 87 -3.28 16.48 0.91
N VAL A 88 -2.00 16.19 0.71
CA VAL A 88 -1.49 15.67 -0.59
C VAL A 88 -2.11 14.31 -0.93
N ASN A 89 -2.21 13.38 0.03
CA ASN A 89 -2.82 12.08 -0.20
C ASN A 89 -4.31 12.21 -0.59
N ILE A 90 -5.05 13.07 0.12
CA ILE A 90 -6.46 13.36 -0.20
C ILE A 90 -6.57 13.96 -1.60
N LEU A 91 -5.72 14.93 -1.96
CA LEU A 91 -5.73 15.55 -3.29
C LEU A 91 -5.44 14.53 -4.40
N ILE A 92 -4.52 13.59 -4.18
CA ILE A 92 -4.25 12.49 -5.12
C ILE A 92 -5.50 11.62 -5.30
N HIS A 93 -6.19 11.28 -4.21
CA HIS A 93 -7.39 10.46 -4.27
C HIS A 93 -8.58 11.17 -4.93
N LEU A 94 -8.77 12.44 -4.64
CA LEU A 94 -9.74 13.29 -5.34
C LEU A 94 -9.44 13.37 -6.84
N GLY A 95 -8.18 13.62 -7.18
CA GLY A 95 -7.70 13.62 -8.57
C GLY A 95 -7.94 12.29 -9.27
N SER A 96 -7.66 11.16 -8.60
CA SER A 96 -7.95 9.82 -9.11
C SER A 96 -9.44 9.61 -9.35
N SER A 97 -10.31 10.08 -8.46
CA SER A 97 -11.76 9.97 -8.59
C SER A 97 -12.29 10.81 -9.77
N VAL A 98 -11.73 12.00 -9.97
CA VAL A 98 -12.03 12.84 -11.15
C VAL A 98 -11.51 12.17 -12.43
N LEU A 99 -10.36 11.52 -12.40
CA LEU A 99 -9.85 10.74 -13.53
C LEU A 99 -10.73 9.53 -13.84
N VAL A 100 -11.26 8.82 -12.84
CA VAL A 100 -12.23 7.74 -13.03
C VAL A 100 -13.50 8.28 -13.70
N PHE A 101 -14.02 9.42 -13.25
CA PHE A 101 -15.15 10.09 -13.91
C PHE A 101 -14.84 10.40 -15.38
N TRP A 102 -13.70 11.01 -15.68
CA TRP A 102 -13.29 11.33 -17.06
C TRP A 102 -13.07 10.08 -17.91
N PHE A 103 -12.37 9.07 -17.36
CA PHE A 103 -12.16 7.79 -18.02
C PHE A 103 -13.47 7.13 -18.44
N MET A 104 -14.48 7.15 -17.56
CA MET A 104 -15.79 6.61 -17.88
C MET A 104 -16.52 7.39 -18.96
N LEU A 105 -16.44 8.72 -18.99
CA LEU A 105 -16.99 9.54 -20.07
C LEU A 105 -16.35 9.20 -21.42
N LEU A 106 -15.04 8.97 -21.45
CA LEU A 106 -14.31 8.55 -22.65
C LEU A 106 -14.76 7.14 -23.07
N THR A 107 -14.88 6.23 -22.12
CA THR A 107 -15.31 4.83 -22.37
C THR A 107 -16.72 4.77 -22.96
N PHE A 108 -17.67 5.54 -22.44
CA PHE A 108 -19.02 5.63 -23.01
C PHE A 108 -19.07 6.29 -24.41
N SER A 109 -17.99 6.95 -24.81
CA SER A 109 -17.83 7.51 -26.16
C SER A 109 -17.17 6.54 -27.14
N SER A 110 -16.75 5.36 -26.70
CA SER A 110 -16.06 4.36 -27.52
C SER A 110 -16.96 3.76 -28.62
N PRO A 111 -16.36 3.25 -29.72
CA PRO A 111 -17.11 2.65 -30.82
C PRO A 111 -18.03 1.50 -30.39
N ALA A 112 -17.56 0.65 -29.49
CA ALA A 112 -18.30 -0.53 -29.04
C ALA A 112 -19.58 -0.20 -28.24
N LEU A 113 -19.68 1.01 -27.67
CA LEU A 113 -20.85 1.45 -26.88
C LEU A 113 -21.70 2.51 -27.62
N LYS A 114 -21.40 2.83 -28.89
CA LYS A 114 -22.12 3.86 -29.67
C LYS A 114 -23.61 3.54 -29.89
N GLY A 115 -23.94 2.26 -30.01
CA GLY A 115 -25.33 1.79 -30.24
C GLY A 115 -26.11 1.48 -28.96
N ASP A 116 -25.47 1.59 -27.78
CA ASP A 116 -26.10 1.28 -26.50
C ASP A 116 -26.81 2.52 -25.92
N ASN A 117 -28.00 2.32 -25.34
CA ASN A 117 -28.73 3.35 -24.59
C ASN A 117 -27.91 3.94 -23.41
N ILE A 118 -26.83 3.29 -23.00
CA ILE A 118 -25.91 3.73 -21.95
C ILE A 118 -25.36 5.15 -22.20
N LYS A 119 -25.22 5.53 -23.47
CA LYS A 119 -24.71 6.87 -23.85
C LYS A 119 -25.64 8.00 -23.36
N LYS A 120 -26.94 7.76 -23.29
CA LYS A 120 -27.93 8.74 -22.78
C LYS A 120 -27.68 9.07 -21.30
N TYR A 121 -27.20 8.08 -20.55
CA TYR A 121 -26.93 8.18 -19.09
C TYR A 121 -25.46 8.25 -18.76
N SER A 122 -24.58 8.54 -19.74
CA SER A 122 -23.13 8.49 -19.60
C SER A 122 -22.59 9.32 -18.43
N ARG A 123 -23.11 10.56 -18.20
CA ARG A 123 -22.64 11.41 -17.11
C ARG A 123 -23.05 10.93 -15.72
N PRO A 124 -24.36 10.66 -15.44
CA PRO A 124 -24.74 10.13 -14.14
C PRO A 124 -24.07 8.78 -13.86
N LEU A 125 -23.90 7.89 -14.84
CA LEU A 125 -23.19 6.62 -14.65
C LEU A 125 -21.71 6.85 -14.34
N ALA A 126 -21.03 7.74 -15.07
CA ALA A 126 -19.64 8.08 -14.81
C ALA A 126 -19.45 8.67 -13.41
N LEU A 127 -20.36 9.56 -12.97
CA LEU A 127 -20.34 10.13 -11.63
C LEU A 127 -20.57 9.05 -10.56
N LEU A 128 -21.53 8.16 -10.74
CA LEU A 128 -21.80 7.07 -9.79
C LEU A 128 -20.59 6.11 -9.67
N VAL A 129 -19.91 5.77 -10.78
CA VAL A 129 -18.67 4.98 -10.74
C VAL A 129 -17.59 5.71 -9.94
N ALA A 130 -17.39 7.01 -10.20
CA ALA A 130 -16.41 7.80 -9.49
C ALA A 130 -16.73 7.94 -7.98
N LEU A 131 -18.02 8.08 -7.63
CA LEU A 131 -18.43 8.18 -6.23
C LEU A 131 -18.27 6.85 -5.48
N VAL A 132 -18.58 5.70 -6.12
CA VAL A 132 -18.31 4.38 -5.53
C VAL A 132 -16.81 4.21 -5.29
N PHE A 133 -15.95 4.59 -6.25
CA PHE A 133 -14.49 4.56 -6.07
C PHE A 133 -14.02 5.47 -4.94
N LEU A 134 -14.54 6.71 -4.88
CA LEU A 134 -14.17 7.71 -3.88
C LEU A 134 -14.52 7.28 -2.45
N THR A 135 -15.72 6.71 -2.28
CA THR A 135 -16.31 6.53 -0.94
C THR A 135 -16.07 5.17 -0.33
N HIS A 136 -15.52 4.22 -1.08
CA HIS A 136 -15.38 2.85 -0.60
C HIS A 136 -14.38 2.74 0.57
N PRO A 137 -14.72 2.12 1.71
CA PRO A 137 -13.86 2.14 2.91
C PRO A 137 -12.52 1.41 2.76
N LEU A 138 -12.34 0.54 1.77
CA LEU A 138 -11.04 -0.07 1.46
C LEU A 138 -10.00 0.96 0.96
N GLN A 139 -10.43 2.15 0.54
CA GLN A 139 -9.51 3.20 0.11
C GLN A 139 -8.79 3.87 1.28
N THR A 140 -9.29 3.73 2.51
CA THR A 140 -8.70 4.37 3.69
C THR A 140 -7.23 3.98 3.89
N GLU A 141 -6.87 2.72 3.67
CA GLU A 141 -5.47 2.29 3.76
C GLU A 141 -4.56 2.98 2.73
N SER A 142 -5.09 3.29 1.54
CA SER A 142 -4.31 3.97 0.49
C SER A 142 -4.33 5.51 0.58
N VAL A 143 -5.19 6.09 1.42
CA VAL A 143 -5.38 7.55 1.54
C VAL A 143 -4.96 8.08 2.90
N THR A 144 -5.43 7.46 3.99
CA THR A 144 -5.18 7.89 5.36
C THR A 144 -3.79 7.44 5.84
N TYR A 145 -3.37 6.22 5.52
CA TYR A 145 -2.01 5.75 5.76
C TYR A 145 -1.04 6.46 4.80
N ILE A 146 -0.16 7.32 5.34
CA ILE A 146 0.62 8.29 4.56
C ILE A 146 1.55 7.60 3.56
N TYR A 147 2.29 6.56 3.99
CA TYR A 147 3.22 5.83 3.12
C TYR A 147 2.54 5.22 1.90
N GLN A 148 1.27 4.82 2.01
CA GLN A 148 0.52 4.27 0.88
C GLN A 148 0.12 5.30 -0.19
N ARG A 149 0.62 6.55 -0.08
CA ARG A 149 0.73 7.45 -1.23
C ARG A 149 1.35 6.75 -2.44
N VAL A 150 2.32 5.88 -2.22
CA VAL A 150 2.94 5.09 -3.30
C VAL A 150 1.89 4.33 -4.12
N THR A 151 0.84 3.82 -3.47
CA THR A 151 -0.24 3.09 -4.14
C THR A 151 -1.27 4.02 -4.81
N SER A 152 -1.73 5.05 -4.10
CA SER A 152 -2.72 5.99 -4.63
C SER A 152 -2.16 6.83 -5.79
N LEU A 153 -0.90 7.25 -5.71
CA LEU A 153 -0.21 8.00 -6.77
C LEU A 153 0.05 7.11 -8.01
N ALA A 154 0.43 5.86 -7.81
CA ALA A 154 0.55 4.89 -8.90
C ALA A 154 -0.79 4.70 -9.61
N GLY A 155 -1.89 4.55 -8.86
CA GLY A 155 -3.24 4.50 -9.40
C GLY A 155 -3.63 5.75 -10.19
N PHE A 156 -3.29 6.93 -9.67
CA PHE A 156 -3.51 8.20 -10.36
C PHE A 156 -2.82 8.24 -11.73
N PHE A 157 -1.53 7.95 -11.80
CA PHE A 157 -0.78 7.97 -13.07
C PHE A 157 -1.22 6.84 -14.01
N TYR A 158 -1.58 5.68 -13.47
CA TYR A 158 -2.12 4.58 -14.25
C TYR A 158 -3.42 4.97 -14.97
N ILE A 159 -4.40 5.50 -14.24
CA ILE A 159 -5.70 5.92 -14.78
C ILE A 159 -5.50 7.10 -15.74
N LEU A 160 -4.60 8.04 -15.42
CA LEU A 160 -4.29 9.19 -16.29
C LEU A 160 -3.69 8.71 -17.61
N SER A 161 -2.67 7.85 -17.59
CA SER A 161 -2.05 7.29 -18.80
C SER A 161 -3.07 6.60 -19.68
N LEU A 162 -3.88 5.70 -19.10
CA LEU A 162 -4.94 5.00 -19.84
C LEU A 162 -6.00 5.96 -20.40
N SER A 163 -6.40 6.99 -19.64
CA SER A 163 -7.38 7.98 -20.11
C SER A 163 -6.85 8.80 -21.28
N LEU A 164 -5.59 9.22 -21.23
CA LEU A 164 -4.91 9.92 -22.32
C LEU A 164 -4.80 9.03 -23.56
N TYR A 165 -4.47 7.76 -23.40
CA TYR A 165 -4.49 6.78 -24.47
C TYR A 165 -5.87 6.68 -25.13
N VAL A 166 -6.92 6.49 -24.35
CA VAL A 166 -8.31 6.39 -24.85
C VAL A 166 -8.71 7.68 -25.56
N LYS A 167 -8.36 8.85 -25.01
CA LYS A 167 -8.63 10.15 -25.66
C LYS A 167 -7.93 10.26 -27.01
N SER A 168 -6.67 9.85 -27.08
CA SER A 168 -5.90 9.80 -28.34
C SER A 168 -6.63 8.93 -29.39
N ARG A 169 -7.05 7.73 -29.01
CA ARG A 169 -7.72 6.79 -29.92
C ARG A 169 -9.08 7.32 -30.41
N LEU A 170 -9.85 7.98 -29.53
CA LEU A 170 -11.12 8.60 -29.91
C LEU A 170 -10.94 9.77 -30.88
N LEU A 171 -9.90 10.60 -30.70
CA LEU A 171 -9.59 11.69 -31.60
C LEU A 171 -9.15 11.19 -32.98
N GLN A 172 -8.31 10.15 -33.02
CA GLN A 172 -7.85 9.54 -34.26
C GLN A 172 -8.99 8.99 -35.11
N LEU A 173 -10.03 8.41 -34.50
CA LEU A 173 -11.22 7.92 -35.21
C LEU A 173 -12.07 9.05 -35.80
N ASN A 174 -12.04 10.24 -35.20
CA ASN A 174 -12.86 11.38 -35.61
C ASN A 174 -12.14 12.35 -36.54
N SER A 175 -10.80 12.34 -36.56
CA SER A 175 -9.97 13.19 -37.42
C SER A 175 -8.69 12.47 -37.79
N PRO A 176 -8.47 12.13 -39.08
CA PRO A 176 -7.25 11.48 -39.55
C PRO A 176 -5.99 12.34 -39.44
N SER A 177 -6.13 13.68 -39.28
CA SER A 177 -4.99 14.58 -39.12
C SER A 177 -4.14 14.26 -37.90
N PRO A 178 -2.81 14.11 -38.04
CA PRO A 178 -1.93 13.70 -36.93
C PRO A 178 -1.86 14.72 -35.79
N SER A 179 -2.16 15.98 -36.03
CA SER A 179 -1.82 17.08 -35.14
C SER A 179 -2.53 17.10 -33.77
N GLY A 180 -3.65 16.43 -33.62
CA GLY A 180 -4.42 16.48 -32.34
C GLY A 180 -4.24 15.27 -31.46
N TRP A 181 -4.28 14.04 -32.02
CA TRP A 181 -4.28 12.81 -31.24
C TRP A 181 -2.89 12.38 -30.75
N ILE A 182 -1.83 12.75 -31.50
CA ILE A 182 -0.46 12.29 -31.23
C ILE A 182 0.06 12.83 -29.90
N TRP A 183 -0.27 14.05 -29.52
CA TRP A 183 0.13 14.63 -28.25
C TRP A 183 -0.47 13.89 -27.06
N PHE A 184 -1.74 13.49 -27.14
CA PHE A 184 -2.37 12.66 -26.11
C PHE A 184 -1.73 11.28 -26.04
N TYR A 185 -1.33 10.72 -27.19
CA TYR A 185 -0.65 9.43 -27.25
C TYR A 185 0.74 9.48 -26.60
N LEU A 186 1.56 10.47 -27.00
CA LEU A 186 2.89 10.66 -26.41
C LEU A 186 2.81 10.98 -24.92
N SER A 187 1.87 11.84 -24.50
CA SER A 187 1.64 12.12 -23.09
C SER A 187 1.26 10.86 -22.32
N SER A 188 0.45 9.96 -22.89
CA SER A 188 0.11 8.69 -22.28
C SER A 188 1.35 7.81 -22.05
N LEU A 189 2.27 7.73 -23.02
CA LEU A 189 3.53 7.00 -22.87
C LEU A 189 4.41 7.61 -21.77
N VAL A 190 4.59 8.94 -21.77
CA VAL A 190 5.38 9.63 -20.73
C VAL A 190 4.81 9.41 -19.34
N ILE A 191 3.49 9.56 -19.17
CA ILE A 191 2.82 9.30 -17.90
C ILE A 191 2.91 7.81 -17.52
N GLY A 192 2.89 6.90 -18.51
CA GLY A 192 3.13 5.48 -18.30
C GLY A 192 4.52 5.21 -17.72
N VAL A 193 5.56 5.90 -18.23
CA VAL A 193 6.91 5.83 -17.64
C VAL A 193 6.92 6.35 -16.20
N VAL A 194 6.29 7.49 -15.93
CA VAL A 194 6.17 8.06 -14.57
C VAL A 194 5.47 7.06 -13.63
N ALA A 195 4.42 6.39 -14.10
CA ALA A 195 3.72 5.36 -13.33
C ALA A 195 4.66 4.20 -12.94
N MET A 196 5.51 3.72 -13.87
CA MET A 196 6.46 2.62 -13.61
C MET A 196 7.51 2.96 -12.53
N PHE A 197 7.87 4.24 -12.37
CA PHE A 197 8.76 4.72 -11.30
C PHE A 197 8.00 5.17 -10.04
N THR A 198 6.71 4.86 -9.93
CA THR A 198 5.89 5.18 -8.75
C THR A 198 5.66 3.96 -7.87
N LYS A 199 5.23 2.84 -8.44
CA LYS A 199 5.08 1.52 -7.78
C LYS A 199 5.05 0.40 -8.81
N GLU A 200 5.56 -0.76 -8.45
CA GLU A 200 5.75 -1.91 -9.33
C GLU A 200 4.43 -2.49 -9.88
N ASN A 201 3.32 -2.28 -9.19
CA ASN A 201 2.00 -2.78 -9.65
C ASN A 201 1.50 -2.13 -10.94
N THR A 202 2.08 -1.00 -11.35
CA THR A 202 1.77 -0.35 -12.63
C THR A 202 2.26 -1.14 -13.85
N ALA A 203 3.09 -2.17 -13.67
CA ALA A 203 3.53 -3.10 -14.73
C ALA A 203 2.38 -3.71 -15.54
N THR A 204 1.17 -3.73 -14.99
CA THR A 204 -0.02 -4.25 -15.68
C THR A 204 -0.62 -3.28 -16.69
N LEU A 205 -0.16 -2.02 -16.76
CA LEU A 205 -0.70 -0.99 -17.66
C LEU A 205 -0.70 -1.40 -19.15
N PRO A 206 0.37 -2.00 -19.71
CA PRO A 206 0.36 -2.47 -21.10
C PRO A 206 -0.72 -3.51 -21.36
N LEU A 207 -0.93 -4.46 -20.45
CA LEU A 207 -1.98 -5.48 -20.56
C LEU A 207 -3.37 -4.84 -20.49
N MET A 208 -3.55 -3.82 -19.65
CA MET A 208 -4.79 -3.08 -19.55
C MET A 208 -5.12 -2.31 -20.84
N ILE A 209 -4.13 -1.73 -21.50
CA ILE A 209 -4.29 -1.06 -22.80
C ILE A 209 -4.72 -2.07 -23.87
N ILE A 210 -4.12 -3.26 -23.90
CA ILE A 210 -4.50 -4.35 -24.82
C ILE A 210 -5.94 -4.80 -24.54
N LEU A 211 -6.32 -4.99 -23.29
CA LEU A 211 -7.69 -5.32 -22.89
C LEU A 211 -8.67 -4.24 -23.35
N TYR A 212 -8.33 -2.96 -23.12
CA TYR A 212 -9.18 -1.84 -23.48
C TYR A 212 -9.41 -1.75 -25.00
N GLU A 213 -8.35 -1.88 -25.81
CA GLU A 213 -8.48 -1.94 -27.27
C GLU A 213 -9.40 -3.08 -27.71
N SER A 214 -9.21 -4.26 -27.12
CA SER A 214 -10.01 -5.45 -27.43
C SER A 214 -11.49 -5.27 -27.09
N CYS A 215 -11.79 -4.67 -25.94
CA CYS A 215 -13.16 -4.46 -25.48
C CYS A 215 -13.88 -3.34 -26.23
N PHE A 216 -13.21 -2.23 -26.56
CA PHE A 216 -13.90 -0.98 -26.91
C PHE A 216 -13.60 -0.44 -28.31
N PHE A 217 -12.47 -0.83 -28.95
CA PHE A 217 -12.11 -0.37 -30.30
C PHE A 217 -12.22 -1.43 -31.39
N GLY A 218 -12.32 -2.72 -31.02
CA GLY A 218 -12.56 -3.84 -31.93
C GLY A 218 -11.30 -4.48 -32.50
N HIS A 219 -11.46 -5.71 -33.02
CA HIS A 219 -10.39 -6.64 -33.38
C HIS A 219 -9.68 -6.38 -34.73
N LYS A 220 -9.51 -5.17 -35.17
CA LYS A 220 -8.62 -4.99 -36.30
C LYS A 220 -7.18 -5.14 -35.81
N ASN A 221 -6.55 -6.31 -36.08
CA ASN A 221 -5.18 -6.65 -35.69
C ASN A 221 -4.15 -5.54 -35.94
N HIS A 222 -4.38 -4.70 -36.93
CA HIS A 222 -3.52 -3.57 -37.28
C HIS A 222 -3.50 -2.48 -36.19
N SER A 223 -4.61 -2.24 -35.49
CA SER A 223 -4.67 -1.20 -34.44
C SER A 223 -3.97 -1.64 -33.16
N LEU A 224 -4.12 -2.89 -32.75
CA LEU A 224 -3.44 -3.46 -31.59
C LEU A 224 -1.90 -3.37 -31.74
N ARG A 225 -1.37 -3.85 -32.87
CA ARG A 225 0.10 -3.80 -33.12
C ARG A 225 0.64 -2.37 -33.17
N LYS A 226 -0.07 -1.48 -33.84
CA LYS A 226 0.39 -0.10 -34.06
C LYS A 226 0.33 0.76 -32.79
N TYR A 227 -0.70 0.63 -31.96
CA TYR A 227 -0.97 1.58 -30.88
C TYR A 227 -0.77 1.02 -29.48
N ALA A 228 -1.02 -0.28 -29.27
CA ALA A 228 -0.84 -0.91 -27.97
C ALA A 228 0.57 -1.49 -27.79
N ALA A 229 1.19 -2.05 -28.84
CA ALA A 229 2.49 -2.66 -28.75
C ALA A 229 3.63 -1.78 -28.21
N PRO A 230 3.72 -0.45 -28.52
CA PRO A 230 4.74 0.41 -27.93
C PRO A 230 4.72 0.45 -26.41
N PHE A 231 3.55 0.24 -25.79
CA PHE A 231 3.46 0.18 -24.32
C PHE A 231 4.13 -1.06 -23.72
N LEU A 232 4.33 -2.14 -24.49
CA LEU A 232 5.02 -3.32 -24.00
C LEU A 232 6.47 -3.03 -23.60
N PHE A 233 7.13 -2.02 -24.21
CA PHE A 233 8.46 -1.57 -23.78
C PHE A 233 8.49 -1.05 -22.35
N LEU A 234 7.36 -0.58 -21.79
CA LEU A 234 7.27 -0.18 -20.39
C LEU A 234 7.56 -1.35 -19.44
N LEU A 235 7.29 -2.58 -19.85
CA LEU A 235 7.58 -3.77 -19.04
C LEU A 235 9.07 -3.95 -18.72
N LEU A 236 9.97 -3.36 -19.52
CA LEU A 236 11.42 -3.40 -19.29
C LEU A 236 11.87 -2.44 -18.17
N ILE A 237 11.09 -1.41 -17.86
CA ILE A 237 11.48 -0.38 -16.90
C ILE A 237 11.63 -0.96 -15.50
N ILE A 238 10.68 -1.77 -15.05
CA ILE A 238 10.70 -2.32 -13.67
C ILE A 238 11.87 -3.26 -13.44
N PRO A 239 12.13 -4.30 -14.27
CA PRO A 239 13.32 -5.13 -14.12
C PRO A 239 14.63 -4.31 -14.14
N ILE A 240 14.73 -3.30 -15.00
CA ILE A 240 15.90 -2.42 -15.06
C ILE A 240 16.04 -1.62 -13.77
N ALA A 241 14.96 -0.99 -13.29
CA ALA A 241 14.97 -0.22 -12.04
C ALA A 241 15.30 -1.09 -10.83
N LEU A 242 14.80 -2.33 -10.80
CA LEU A 242 15.11 -3.30 -9.77
C LEU A 242 16.60 -3.71 -9.81
N PHE A 243 17.17 -3.90 -10.98
CA PHE A 243 18.61 -4.23 -11.13
C PHE A 243 19.52 -3.14 -10.51
N PHE A 244 19.13 -1.87 -10.59
CA PHE A 244 19.86 -0.75 -9.96
C PHE A 244 19.48 -0.51 -8.49
N SER A 245 18.57 -1.27 -7.91
CA SER A 245 18.08 -1.10 -6.53
C SER A 245 18.93 -1.91 -5.56
N HIS A 246 19.90 -1.25 -4.87
CA HIS A 246 20.78 -1.95 -3.92
C HIS A 246 20.27 -1.94 -2.47
N ALA A 247 19.52 -0.93 -2.05
CA ALA A 247 19.19 -0.71 -0.64
C ALA A 247 17.89 -1.40 -0.19
N MET A 248 16.79 -1.28 -0.93
CA MET A 248 15.50 -1.89 -0.53
C MET A 248 15.50 -3.42 -0.63
N TRP A 249 16.21 -3.99 -1.63
CA TRP A 249 16.30 -5.44 -1.80
C TRP A 249 16.94 -6.16 -0.61
N LYS A 250 17.89 -5.54 0.07
CA LYS A 250 18.53 -6.16 1.25
C LYS A 250 17.53 -6.39 2.38
N VAL A 251 16.60 -5.47 2.61
CA VAL A 251 15.59 -5.58 3.67
C VAL A 251 14.55 -6.65 3.33
N ASP A 252 14.05 -6.65 2.08
CA ASP A 252 13.04 -7.62 1.65
C ASP A 252 13.62 -9.03 1.48
N ILE A 253 14.85 -9.17 0.98
CA ILE A 253 15.54 -10.46 0.91
C ILE A 253 15.79 -11.01 2.31
N GLN A 254 16.20 -10.19 3.27
CA GLN A 254 16.45 -10.64 4.63
C GLN A 254 15.17 -11.16 5.30
N ARG A 255 14.02 -10.52 5.05
CA ARG A 255 12.69 -11.01 5.50
C ARG A 255 12.26 -12.30 4.78
N LEU A 256 12.56 -12.45 3.50
CA LEU A 256 12.27 -13.66 2.72
C LEU A 256 13.17 -14.85 3.10
N VAL A 257 14.42 -14.59 3.48
CA VAL A 257 15.39 -15.63 3.90
C VAL A 257 15.08 -16.14 5.30
N SER A 258 14.61 -15.28 6.21
CA SER A 258 14.22 -15.69 7.54
C SER A 258 12.94 -16.56 7.56
N HIS A 259 12.05 -16.39 6.57
CA HIS A 259 10.82 -17.17 6.45
C HIS A 259 10.58 -17.57 4.98
N PRO A 260 11.22 -18.66 4.49
CA PRO A 260 11.17 -19.02 3.08
C PRO A 260 9.76 -19.46 2.66
N VAL A 261 9.02 -18.52 2.09
CA VAL A 261 7.73 -18.79 1.45
C VAL A 261 8.02 -19.24 0.02
N THR A 262 7.73 -20.50 -0.29
CA THR A 262 7.87 -20.97 -1.68
C THR A 262 6.82 -20.28 -2.56
N GLY A 263 7.20 -19.91 -3.80
CA GLY A 263 6.29 -19.27 -4.76
C GLY A 263 5.00 -20.09 -4.98
N TRP A 264 5.08 -21.43 -4.91
CA TRP A 264 3.92 -22.31 -5.02
C TRP A 264 2.94 -22.14 -3.84
N ARG A 265 3.42 -22.16 -2.61
CA ARG A 265 2.56 -21.94 -1.42
C ARG A 265 1.95 -20.55 -1.41
N TYR A 266 2.73 -19.55 -1.84
CA TYR A 266 2.23 -18.19 -2.01
C TYR A 266 1.09 -18.16 -3.04
N PHE A 267 1.28 -18.75 -4.22
CA PHE A 267 0.24 -18.82 -5.27
C PHE A 267 -1.04 -19.49 -4.79
N LEU A 268 -0.94 -20.63 -4.10
CA LEU A 268 -2.11 -21.32 -3.52
C LEU A 268 -2.84 -20.41 -2.52
N THR A 269 -2.08 -19.70 -1.67
CA THR A 269 -2.65 -18.77 -0.70
C THR A 269 -3.32 -17.57 -1.38
N GLN A 270 -2.74 -17.07 -2.47
CA GLN A 270 -3.31 -15.95 -3.22
C GLN A 270 -4.70 -16.25 -3.80
N SER A 271 -5.02 -17.50 -4.15
CA SER A 271 -6.40 -17.84 -4.56
C SER A 271 -7.41 -17.52 -3.45
N ARG A 272 -7.10 -17.83 -2.19
CA ARG A 272 -7.93 -17.52 -1.02
C ARG A 272 -7.95 -16.02 -0.71
N VAL A 273 -6.81 -15.34 -0.87
CA VAL A 273 -6.69 -13.88 -0.71
C VAL A 273 -7.58 -13.16 -1.72
N ILE A 274 -7.57 -13.57 -2.99
CA ILE A 274 -8.43 -12.98 -4.03
C ILE A 274 -9.92 -13.14 -3.67
N LEU A 275 -10.34 -14.29 -3.15
CA LEU A 275 -11.71 -14.47 -2.67
C LEU A 275 -12.03 -13.55 -1.48
N THR A 276 -11.07 -13.36 -0.56
CA THR A 276 -11.20 -12.38 0.53
C THR A 276 -11.33 -10.96 0.00
N TYR A 277 -10.56 -10.59 -1.02
CA TYR A 277 -10.66 -9.29 -1.69
C TYR A 277 -12.02 -9.10 -2.36
N MET A 278 -12.53 -10.11 -3.06
CA MET A 278 -13.88 -10.06 -3.63
C MET A 278 -14.94 -9.85 -2.54
N ARG A 279 -14.85 -10.59 -1.42
CA ARG A 279 -15.74 -10.38 -0.28
C ARG A 279 -15.67 -8.94 0.27
N LEU A 280 -14.45 -8.42 0.47
CA LEU A 280 -14.25 -7.07 1.02
C LEU A 280 -14.79 -5.97 0.09
N LEU A 281 -14.74 -6.16 -1.22
CA LEU A 281 -15.33 -5.21 -2.17
C LEU A 281 -16.86 -5.11 -2.04
N PHE A 282 -17.55 -6.23 -1.81
CA PHE A 282 -19.01 -6.22 -1.62
C PHE A 282 -19.42 -5.96 -0.17
N PHE A 283 -18.64 -6.47 0.78
CA PHE A 283 -18.90 -6.43 2.23
C PHE A 283 -17.65 -5.94 2.96
N PRO A 284 -17.41 -4.62 3.03
CA PRO A 284 -16.20 -4.04 3.61
C PRO A 284 -16.21 -4.03 5.14
N PHE A 285 -16.51 -5.20 5.73
CA PHE A 285 -16.47 -5.42 7.17
C PHE A 285 -15.24 -6.23 7.55
N ASN A 286 -14.78 -6.07 8.81
CA ASN A 286 -13.58 -6.73 9.34
C ASN A 286 -12.32 -6.40 8.53
N GLN A 287 -12.20 -5.16 8.07
CA GLN A 287 -10.98 -4.62 7.51
C GLN A 287 -9.85 -4.68 8.55
N ASN A 288 -8.63 -5.06 8.13
CA ASN A 288 -7.52 -5.23 9.05
C ASN A 288 -6.20 -4.82 8.37
N VAL A 289 -5.33 -4.15 9.10
CA VAL A 289 -3.98 -3.82 8.61
C VAL A 289 -3.06 -5.03 8.61
N ASP A 290 -3.32 -6.00 9.50
CA ASP A 290 -2.46 -7.16 9.68
C ASP A 290 -3.28 -8.44 9.89
N TYR A 291 -3.67 -9.05 8.80
CA TYR A 291 -4.50 -10.25 8.79
C TYR A 291 -3.76 -11.47 9.34
N ASP A 292 -4.43 -12.25 10.20
CA ASP A 292 -4.01 -13.60 10.55
C ASP A 292 -4.38 -14.56 9.40
N TYR A 293 -3.44 -14.76 8.48
CA TYR A 293 -3.68 -15.49 7.25
C TYR A 293 -2.70 -16.64 7.09
N SER A 294 -3.16 -17.86 7.35
CA SER A 294 -2.33 -19.07 7.26
C SER A 294 -1.98 -19.41 5.82
N MET A 295 -0.73 -19.79 5.58
CA MET A 295 -0.23 -20.21 4.27
C MET A 295 -0.79 -21.58 3.88
N SER A 296 -1.35 -21.67 2.68
CA SER A 296 -1.80 -22.95 2.10
C SER A 296 -0.62 -23.83 1.71
N ARG A 297 -0.77 -25.14 1.91
CA ARG A 297 0.29 -26.14 1.67
C ARG A 297 0.05 -26.92 0.39
N THR A 298 -1.20 -27.22 0.08
CA THR A 298 -1.59 -28.09 -1.04
C THR A 298 -2.82 -27.53 -1.76
N PHE A 299 -2.93 -27.86 -3.04
CA PHE A 299 -4.10 -27.49 -3.86
C PHE A 299 -5.38 -28.20 -3.37
N LEU A 300 -5.27 -29.34 -2.71
CA LEU A 300 -6.43 -30.13 -2.24
C LEU A 300 -7.09 -29.56 -0.98
N GLU A 301 -6.56 -28.52 -0.39
CA GLU A 301 -7.25 -27.81 0.71
C GLU A 301 -8.60 -27.28 0.23
N ILE A 302 -9.67 -27.58 0.97
CA ILE A 302 -11.03 -27.14 0.60
C ILE A 302 -11.13 -25.63 0.36
N PRO A 303 -10.52 -24.74 1.20
CA PRO A 303 -10.54 -23.30 0.91
C PRO A 303 -9.85 -22.93 -0.40
N VAL A 304 -8.78 -23.63 -0.80
CA VAL A 304 -8.07 -23.39 -2.07
C VAL A 304 -8.92 -23.83 -3.25
N LEU A 305 -9.55 -25.02 -3.15
CA LEU A 305 -10.44 -25.53 -4.21
C LEU A 305 -11.63 -24.61 -4.45
N ILE A 306 -12.33 -24.19 -3.37
CA ILE A 306 -13.48 -23.28 -3.46
C ILE A 306 -13.05 -21.95 -4.08
N SER A 307 -11.94 -21.38 -3.63
CA SER A 307 -11.45 -20.10 -4.12
C SER A 307 -11.05 -20.17 -5.59
N SER A 308 -10.31 -21.21 -5.97
CA SER A 308 -9.89 -21.43 -7.36
C SER A 308 -11.10 -21.63 -8.29
N LEU A 309 -12.09 -22.41 -7.86
CA LEU A 309 -13.31 -22.62 -8.62
C LEU A 309 -14.10 -21.29 -8.79
N THR A 310 -14.21 -20.49 -7.72
CA THR A 310 -14.89 -19.18 -7.78
C THR A 310 -14.19 -18.24 -8.76
N ILE A 311 -12.83 -18.19 -8.75
CA ILE A 311 -12.04 -17.41 -9.69
C ILE A 311 -12.30 -17.87 -11.13
N LEU A 312 -12.24 -19.18 -11.38
CA LEU A 312 -12.48 -19.76 -12.72
C LEU A 312 -13.90 -19.46 -13.22
N ILE A 313 -14.92 -19.58 -12.38
CA ILE A 313 -16.31 -19.24 -12.73
C ILE A 313 -16.40 -17.74 -13.05
N THR A 314 -15.77 -16.88 -12.27
CA THR A 314 -15.81 -15.42 -12.49
C THR A 314 -15.14 -15.06 -13.83
N ILE A 315 -14.00 -15.68 -14.15
CA ILE A 315 -13.31 -15.50 -15.44
C ILE A 315 -14.19 -16.04 -16.60
N PHE A 316 -14.81 -17.19 -16.42
CA PHE A 316 -15.73 -17.76 -17.41
C PHE A 316 -16.93 -16.83 -17.68
N ILE A 317 -17.51 -16.24 -16.63
CA ILE A 317 -18.58 -15.24 -16.76
C ILE A 317 -18.07 -14.02 -17.54
N ALA A 318 -16.85 -13.54 -17.26
CA ALA A 318 -16.26 -12.41 -17.98
C ALA A 318 -16.11 -12.72 -19.49
N ILE A 319 -15.63 -13.93 -19.83
CA ILE A 319 -15.48 -14.38 -21.23
C ILE A 319 -16.85 -14.44 -21.92
N LYS A 320 -17.87 -15.00 -21.28
CA LYS A 320 -19.22 -15.09 -21.84
C LYS A 320 -19.89 -13.70 -21.96
N ALA A 321 -19.62 -12.80 -21.00
CA ALA A 321 -20.13 -11.43 -21.03
C ALA A 321 -19.50 -10.56 -22.14
N PHE A 322 -18.34 -10.96 -22.68
CA PHE A 322 -17.57 -10.15 -23.63
C PHE A 322 -18.35 -9.75 -24.89
N SER A 323 -19.17 -10.64 -25.42
CA SER A 323 -19.96 -10.37 -26.65
C SER A 323 -21.12 -9.39 -26.41
N ARG A 324 -21.81 -9.49 -25.28
CA ARG A 324 -23.06 -8.77 -25.01
C ARG A 324 -22.91 -7.63 -23.99
N TYR A 325 -22.08 -7.83 -22.95
CA TYR A 325 -21.91 -6.92 -21.81
C TYR A 325 -20.44 -6.54 -21.65
N ARG A 326 -19.85 -5.90 -22.67
CA ARG A 326 -18.42 -5.59 -22.74
C ARG A 326 -17.89 -4.81 -21.54
N LEU A 327 -18.73 -3.90 -21.00
CA LEU A 327 -18.37 -3.13 -19.81
C LEU A 327 -18.20 -4.02 -18.57
N ILE A 328 -19.07 -5.02 -18.39
CA ILE A 328 -18.97 -5.99 -17.28
C ILE A 328 -17.74 -6.87 -17.44
N SER A 329 -17.54 -7.41 -18.67
CA SER A 329 -16.36 -8.20 -18.98
C SER A 329 -15.05 -7.44 -18.71
N PHE A 330 -14.97 -6.22 -19.19
CA PHE A 330 -13.83 -5.33 -18.96
C PHE A 330 -13.58 -5.09 -17.46
N ALA A 331 -14.63 -4.83 -16.68
CA ALA A 331 -14.56 -4.58 -15.25
C ALA A 331 -14.02 -5.79 -14.47
N ILE A 332 -14.45 -7.01 -14.82
CA ILE A 332 -13.95 -8.24 -14.19
C ILE A 332 -12.49 -8.48 -14.57
N PHE A 333 -12.12 -8.36 -15.85
CA PHE A 333 -10.71 -8.51 -16.25
C PHE A 333 -9.82 -7.41 -15.69
N TRP A 334 -10.31 -6.18 -15.53
CA TRP A 334 -9.61 -5.10 -14.84
C TRP A 334 -9.19 -5.54 -13.43
N PHE A 335 -10.13 -6.08 -12.65
CA PHE A 335 -9.86 -6.56 -11.29
C PHE A 335 -8.71 -7.57 -11.26
N PHE A 336 -8.76 -8.60 -12.11
CA PHE A 336 -7.71 -9.63 -12.13
C PHE A 336 -6.37 -9.11 -12.67
N ILE A 337 -6.38 -8.34 -13.75
CA ILE A 337 -5.13 -7.83 -14.34
C ILE A 337 -4.40 -6.91 -13.37
N THR A 338 -5.11 -6.03 -12.67
CA THR A 338 -4.46 -5.10 -11.74
C THR A 338 -3.92 -5.76 -10.47
N LEU A 339 -4.34 -6.99 -10.15
CA LEU A 339 -3.80 -7.80 -9.06
C LEU A 339 -2.61 -8.68 -9.46
N LEU A 340 -2.32 -8.87 -10.75
CA LEU A 340 -1.32 -9.85 -11.22
C LEU A 340 0.06 -9.66 -10.60
N THR A 341 0.51 -8.44 -10.36
CA THR A 341 1.83 -8.17 -9.80
C THR A 341 1.96 -8.55 -8.33
N GLU A 342 0.89 -8.39 -7.56
CA GLU A 342 0.88 -8.58 -6.10
C GLU A 342 0.27 -9.92 -5.68
N SER A 343 -0.50 -10.57 -6.58
CA SER A 343 -1.16 -11.85 -6.35
C SER A 343 -0.78 -12.89 -7.42
N SER A 344 0.53 -13.15 -7.55
CA SER A 344 1.11 -14.08 -8.52
C SER A 344 1.92 -15.20 -7.86
N ILE A 345 2.96 -15.68 -8.54
CA ILE A 345 3.90 -16.68 -8.02
C ILE A 345 5.07 -16.04 -7.25
N ILE A 346 5.29 -14.73 -7.45
CA ILE A 346 6.37 -14.00 -6.78
C ILE A 346 5.95 -13.74 -5.32
N PRO A 347 6.64 -14.37 -4.33
CA PRO A 347 6.24 -14.22 -2.94
C PRO A 347 6.55 -12.82 -2.42
N ILE A 348 5.60 -12.27 -1.68
CA ILE A 348 5.74 -11.03 -0.92
C ILE A 348 5.55 -11.40 0.56
N ALA A 349 6.34 -10.81 1.45
CA ALA A 349 6.38 -11.16 2.88
C ALA A 349 4.98 -11.14 3.52
N ASP A 350 4.21 -10.10 3.27
CA ASP A 350 2.82 -10.03 3.72
C ASP A 350 1.88 -10.48 2.59
N VAL A 351 1.13 -11.55 2.84
CA VAL A 351 0.29 -12.20 1.81
C VAL A 351 -0.93 -11.39 1.43
N ILE A 352 -1.44 -10.52 2.32
CA ILE A 352 -2.68 -9.75 2.12
C ILE A 352 -2.54 -8.34 2.72
N PHE A 353 -2.91 -7.32 1.91
CA PHE A 353 -3.10 -5.94 2.32
C PHE A 353 -4.25 -5.31 1.54
N GLU A 354 -5.05 -4.45 2.18
CA GLU A 354 -6.22 -3.81 1.56
C GLU A 354 -5.84 -2.76 0.51
N HIS A 355 -4.71 -2.07 0.69
CA HIS A 355 -4.23 -1.08 -0.29
C HIS A 355 -3.96 -1.66 -1.69
N ARG A 356 -3.73 -2.97 -1.81
CA ARG A 356 -3.60 -3.64 -3.12
C ARG A 356 -4.89 -3.54 -3.95
N LEU A 357 -6.02 -3.25 -3.30
CA LEU A 357 -7.31 -3.08 -3.96
C LEU A 357 -7.54 -1.68 -4.53
N TYR A 358 -6.60 -0.74 -4.43
CA TYR A 358 -6.80 0.62 -4.94
C TYR A 358 -7.11 0.68 -6.44
N LEU A 359 -6.29 0.04 -7.28
CA LEU A 359 -6.56 -0.07 -8.73
C LEU A 359 -7.71 -1.05 -9.05
N PRO A 360 -7.77 -2.25 -8.46
CA PRO A 360 -8.91 -3.17 -8.64
C PRO A 360 -10.27 -2.56 -8.33
N MET A 361 -10.34 -1.59 -7.41
CA MET A 361 -11.55 -0.85 -7.05
C MET A 361 -12.22 -0.14 -8.25
N VAL A 362 -11.44 0.33 -9.22
CA VAL A 362 -11.99 0.92 -10.46
C VAL A 362 -12.82 -0.12 -11.20
N GLY A 363 -12.29 -1.34 -11.36
CA GLY A 363 -13.02 -2.46 -11.95
C GLY A 363 -14.29 -2.80 -11.19
N TYR A 364 -14.21 -2.88 -9.85
CA TYR A 364 -15.38 -3.12 -9.01
C TYR A 364 -16.44 -2.02 -9.16
N ALA A 365 -16.07 -0.75 -9.14
CA ALA A 365 -17.00 0.36 -9.29
C ALA A 365 -17.69 0.34 -10.65
N ILE A 366 -16.95 0.03 -11.74
CA ILE A 366 -17.52 -0.16 -13.08
C ILE A 366 -18.47 -1.35 -13.11
N PHE A 367 -18.07 -2.48 -12.51
CA PHE A 367 -18.89 -3.70 -12.43
C PHE A 367 -20.21 -3.42 -11.70
N LEU A 368 -20.14 -2.84 -10.50
CA LEU A 368 -21.30 -2.60 -9.65
C LEU A 368 -22.32 -1.68 -10.33
N VAL A 369 -21.87 -0.53 -10.83
CA VAL A 369 -22.75 0.43 -11.50
C VAL A 369 -23.26 -0.15 -12.83
N GLY A 370 -22.40 -0.86 -13.57
CA GLY A 370 -22.74 -1.49 -14.84
C GLY A 370 -23.79 -2.59 -14.69
N ILE A 371 -23.66 -3.48 -13.71
CA ILE A 371 -24.62 -4.57 -13.49
C ILE A 371 -25.99 -4.01 -13.08
N ILE A 372 -26.03 -3.03 -12.18
CA ILE A 372 -27.29 -2.39 -11.78
C ILE A 372 -27.94 -1.67 -12.98
N TYR A 373 -27.13 -1.01 -13.83
CA TYR A 373 -27.63 -0.36 -15.03
C TYR A 373 -28.25 -1.38 -16.03
N TYR A 374 -27.52 -2.44 -16.36
CA TYR A 374 -27.99 -3.39 -17.37
C TYR A 374 -29.23 -4.19 -16.94
N PHE A 375 -29.34 -4.54 -15.67
CA PHE A 375 -30.47 -5.36 -15.20
C PHE A 375 -31.66 -4.55 -14.73
N LEU A 376 -31.47 -3.36 -14.18
CA LEU A 376 -32.52 -2.55 -13.58
C LEU A 376 -32.64 -1.15 -14.23
N GLY A 377 -31.53 -0.47 -14.46
CA GLY A 377 -31.45 0.91 -14.89
C GLY A 377 -31.94 1.13 -16.33
N GLN A 378 -31.79 0.15 -17.22
CA GLN A 378 -32.30 0.25 -18.59
C GLN A 378 -33.84 0.36 -18.62
N LYS A 379 -34.53 -0.34 -17.72
CA LYS A 379 -36.00 -0.31 -17.60
C LYS A 379 -36.46 0.92 -16.80
N ASN A 380 -35.77 1.21 -15.71
CA ASN A 380 -36.08 2.35 -14.83
C ASN A 380 -34.81 3.03 -14.31
N PRO A 381 -34.38 4.14 -14.90
CA PRO A 381 -33.17 4.85 -14.47
C PRO A 381 -33.17 5.33 -13.02
N ARG A 382 -34.36 5.54 -12.42
CA ARG A 382 -34.47 5.94 -11.00
C ARG A 382 -33.95 4.85 -10.05
N MET A 383 -34.00 3.57 -10.45
CA MET A 383 -33.49 2.46 -9.66
C MET A 383 -31.96 2.57 -9.39
N LEU A 384 -31.21 3.18 -10.32
CA LEU A 384 -29.79 3.45 -10.09
C LEU A 384 -29.58 4.35 -8.87
N LEU A 385 -30.36 5.42 -8.76
CA LEU A 385 -30.24 6.35 -7.64
C LEU A 385 -30.76 5.73 -6.34
N ILE A 386 -31.89 5.00 -6.40
CA ILE A 386 -32.48 4.34 -5.23
C ILE A 386 -31.52 3.32 -4.60
N ILE A 387 -30.71 2.62 -5.41
CA ILE A 387 -29.79 1.59 -4.91
C ILE A 387 -28.43 2.20 -4.58
N LEU A 388 -27.86 3.01 -5.50
CA LEU A 388 -26.47 3.46 -5.37
C LEU A 388 -26.30 4.63 -4.40
N LEU A 389 -27.26 5.53 -4.22
CA LEU A 389 -27.12 6.65 -3.28
C LEU A 389 -27.06 6.18 -1.82
N PRO A 390 -27.96 5.29 -1.33
CA PRO A 390 -27.82 4.72 0.01
C PRO A 390 -26.52 3.93 0.19
N LEU A 391 -26.06 3.21 -0.84
CA LEU A 391 -24.80 2.48 -0.80
C LEU A 391 -23.60 3.44 -0.67
N ILE A 392 -23.55 4.52 -1.48
CA ILE A 392 -22.52 5.56 -1.43
C ILE A 392 -22.55 6.25 -0.06
N ALA A 393 -23.72 6.56 0.48
CA ALA A 393 -23.84 7.12 1.82
C ALA A 393 -23.34 6.16 2.90
N GLY A 394 -23.67 4.87 2.81
CA GLY A 394 -23.16 3.83 3.70
C GLY A 394 -21.64 3.69 3.61
N TYR A 395 -21.08 3.65 2.41
CA TYR A 395 -19.62 3.63 2.22
C TYR A 395 -18.95 4.89 2.78
N SER A 396 -19.53 6.07 2.55
CA SER A 396 -19.02 7.33 3.11
C SER A 396 -18.93 7.29 4.64
N LEU A 397 -19.97 6.79 5.30
CA LEU A 397 -20.00 6.64 6.75
C LEU A 397 -18.95 5.62 7.24
N LEU A 398 -18.83 4.48 6.57
CA LEU A 398 -17.84 3.45 6.91
C LEU A 398 -16.41 3.97 6.71
N THR A 399 -16.13 4.71 5.63
CA THR A 399 -14.85 5.35 5.37
C THR A 399 -14.50 6.35 6.46
N TYR A 400 -15.42 7.26 6.79
CA TYR A 400 -15.24 8.23 7.87
C TYR A 400 -14.94 7.54 9.22
N LYS A 401 -15.67 6.47 9.55
CA LYS A 401 -15.40 5.67 10.75
C LYS A 401 -14.06 4.93 10.68
N ARG A 402 -13.68 4.38 9.53
CA ARG A 402 -12.43 3.63 9.37
C ARG A 402 -11.20 4.53 9.52
N ASN A 403 -11.26 5.81 9.15
CA ASN A 403 -10.18 6.76 9.37
C ASN A 403 -9.78 6.89 10.86
N PHE A 404 -10.72 6.72 11.81
CA PHE A 404 -10.39 6.76 13.24
C PHE A 404 -9.46 5.62 13.67
N VAL A 405 -9.48 4.48 12.97
CA VAL A 405 -8.54 3.38 13.25
C VAL A 405 -7.10 3.77 12.92
N TRP A 406 -6.92 4.66 11.93
CA TRP A 406 -5.62 5.16 11.47
C TRP A 406 -5.15 6.43 12.18
N GLN A 407 -5.78 6.85 13.29
CA GLN A 407 -5.43 8.09 13.98
C GLN A 407 -4.05 8.04 14.65
N ASN A 408 -3.69 6.90 15.21
CA ASN A 408 -2.40 6.68 15.87
C ASN A 408 -2.10 5.18 16.00
N GLU A 409 -0.88 4.86 16.43
CA GLU A 409 -0.41 3.47 16.63
C GLU A 409 -1.32 2.68 17.60
N LEU A 410 -1.78 3.30 18.68
CA LEU A 410 -2.61 2.62 19.68
C LEU A 410 -3.97 2.18 19.10
N THR A 411 -4.66 3.06 18.37
CA THR A 411 -5.95 2.72 17.74
C THR A 411 -5.78 1.69 16.62
N LEU A 412 -4.70 1.80 15.84
CA LEU A 412 -4.40 0.90 14.73
C LEU A 412 -4.13 -0.52 15.23
N TRP A 413 -3.19 -0.66 16.18
CA TRP A 413 -2.78 -1.96 16.66
C TRP A 413 -3.78 -2.60 17.63
N SER A 414 -4.58 -1.81 18.35
CA SER A 414 -5.73 -2.34 19.12
C SER A 414 -6.78 -2.95 18.21
N ASP A 415 -7.08 -2.33 17.07
CA ASP A 415 -7.99 -2.89 16.06
C ASP A 415 -7.43 -4.17 15.43
N ALA A 416 -6.13 -4.16 15.10
CA ALA A 416 -5.45 -5.30 14.50
C ALA A 416 -5.35 -6.51 15.48
N ALA A 417 -4.94 -6.29 16.72
CA ALA A 417 -4.82 -7.34 17.75
C ALA A 417 -6.16 -8.01 18.03
N ARG A 418 -7.24 -7.22 18.11
CA ARG A 418 -8.60 -7.76 18.28
C ARG A 418 -9.04 -8.65 17.13
N LYS A 419 -8.64 -8.33 15.88
CA LYS A 419 -9.03 -9.06 14.66
C LYS A 419 -8.08 -10.19 14.28
N SER A 420 -6.86 -10.17 14.78
CA SER A 420 -5.81 -11.16 14.55
C SER A 420 -5.27 -11.72 15.88
N PRO A 421 -6.10 -12.41 16.69
CA PRO A 421 -5.75 -12.81 18.05
C PRO A 421 -4.66 -13.89 18.15
N ASN A 422 -4.32 -14.55 17.04
CA ASN A 422 -3.28 -15.59 16.99
C ASN A 422 -2.01 -15.15 16.24
N LYS A 423 -1.85 -13.85 15.94
CA LYS A 423 -0.68 -13.29 15.28
C LYS A 423 0.12 -12.43 16.26
N ALA A 424 1.43 -12.68 16.40
CA ALA A 424 2.28 -11.99 17.38
C ALA A 424 2.48 -10.50 17.06
N ARG A 425 2.74 -10.15 15.77
CA ARG A 425 3.05 -8.79 15.32
C ARG A 425 2.06 -7.70 15.79
N PRO A 426 0.72 -7.89 15.72
CA PRO A 426 -0.22 -6.89 16.25
C PRO A 426 -0.06 -6.63 17.74
N PHE A 427 0.21 -7.68 18.55
CA PHE A 427 0.42 -7.52 19.98
C PHE A 427 1.78 -6.90 20.31
N TYR A 428 2.82 -7.21 19.55
CA TYR A 428 4.13 -6.57 19.66
C TYR A 428 4.02 -5.05 19.45
N ASN A 429 3.40 -4.64 18.34
CA ASN A 429 3.24 -3.22 18.04
C ASN A 429 2.27 -2.52 19.00
N LEU A 430 1.24 -3.22 19.49
CA LEU A 430 0.36 -2.72 20.53
C LEU A 430 1.11 -2.49 21.85
N GLY A 431 2.03 -3.41 22.20
CA GLY A 431 2.91 -3.27 23.35
C GLY A 431 3.78 -2.01 23.24
N ASN A 432 4.43 -1.80 22.09
CA ASN A 432 5.19 -0.58 21.83
C ASN A 432 4.30 0.68 21.96
N ALA A 433 3.10 0.67 21.38
CA ALA A 433 2.19 1.81 21.46
C ALA A 433 1.74 2.11 22.89
N TYR A 434 1.53 1.10 23.74
CA TYR A 434 1.25 1.31 25.16
C TYR A 434 2.46 1.85 25.92
N ALA A 435 3.67 1.32 25.64
CA ALA A 435 4.90 1.75 26.27
C ALA A 435 5.21 3.24 25.94
N ASP A 436 5.07 3.63 24.68
CA ASP A 436 5.26 5.01 24.23
C ASP A 436 4.26 5.99 24.88
N ASN A 437 3.08 5.50 25.28
CA ASN A 437 2.08 6.27 26.04
C ASN A 437 2.26 6.15 27.57
N GLY A 438 3.32 5.51 28.05
CA GLY A 438 3.63 5.36 29.48
C GLY A 438 2.75 4.34 30.23
N ASN A 439 1.97 3.53 29.50
CA ASN A 439 1.10 2.51 30.10
C ASN A 439 1.81 1.15 30.15
N ASN A 440 2.78 1.02 31.06
CA ASN A 440 3.63 -0.18 31.18
C ASN A 440 2.85 -1.45 31.56
N GLN A 441 1.70 -1.34 32.24
CA GLN A 441 0.91 -2.51 32.60
C GLN A 441 0.24 -3.15 31.37
N GLU A 442 -0.36 -2.35 30.50
CA GLU A 442 -0.97 -2.85 29.26
C GLU A 442 0.12 -3.26 28.24
N ALA A 443 1.28 -2.55 28.22
CA ALA A 443 2.42 -2.93 27.42
C ALA A 443 2.93 -4.34 27.79
N GLU A 444 3.05 -4.65 29.10
CA GLU A 444 3.44 -5.99 29.58
C GLU A 444 2.48 -7.06 29.07
N LYS A 445 1.17 -6.85 29.21
CA LYS A 445 0.17 -7.83 28.74
C LYS A 445 0.28 -8.07 27.23
N ALA A 446 0.47 -7.01 26.47
CA ALA A 446 0.59 -7.09 25.02
C ALA A 446 1.88 -7.81 24.60
N PHE A 447 3.04 -7.45 25.16
CA PHE A 447 4.31 -8.15 24.88
C PHE A 447 4.33 -9.59 25.36
N LEU A 448 3.73 -9.89 26.53
CA LEU A 448 3.60 -11.26 27.00
C LEU A 448 2.75 -12.09 26.03
N ARG A 449 1.65 -11.51 25.50
CA ARG A 449 0.84 -12.19 24.48
C ARG A 449 1.61 -12.38 23.18
N ALA A 450 2.37 -11.39 22.72
CA ALA A 450 3.23 -11.51 21.55
C ALA A 450 4.25 -12.64 21.72
N TYR A 451 4.94 -12.68 22.87
CA TYR A 451 5.93 -13.71 23.19
C TYR A 451 5.33 -15.12 23.30
N GLN A 452 4.11 -15.25 23.85
CA GLN A 452 3.40 -16.54 23.89
C GLN A 452 3.05 -17.07 22.50
N LEU A 453 2.74 -16.18 21.56
CA LEU A 453 2.38 -16.53 20.18
C LEU A 453 3.61 -16.81 19.31
N ASP A 454 4.67 -16.07 19.53
CA ASP A 454 5.95 -16.21 18.83
C ASP A 454 7.09 -15.86 19.82
N PRO A 455 7.74 -16.87 20.44
CA PRO A 455 8.80 -16.65 21.41
C PRO A 455 10.12 -16.27 20.72
N ASP A 456 10.09 -15.23 19.91
CA ASP A 456 11.27 -14.67 19.28
C ASP A 456 12.07 -13.75 20.25
N ILE A 457 13.28 -13.41 19.83
CA ILE A 457 14.24 -12.63 20.62
C ILE A 457 13.77 -11.18 20.79
N GLU A 458 13.09 -10.59 19.78
CA GLU A 458 12.62 -9.21 19.84
C GLU A 458 11.47 -9.07 20.84
N ASN A 459 10.51 -10.01 20.80
CA ASN A 459 9.41 -10.07 21.77
C ASN A 459 9.95 -10.23 23.21
N ALA A 460 10.94 -11.13 23.41
CA ALA A 460 11.58 -11.33 24.70
C ALA A 460 12.32 -10.07 25.19
N ASN A 461 13.05 -9.38 24.30
CA ASN A 461 13.79 -8.17 24.65
C ASN A 461 12.87 -7.03 25.11
N ASN A 462 11.74 -6.82 24.42
CA ASN A 462 10.81 -5.74 24.76
C ASN A 462 10.07 -6.05 26.06
N LEU A 463 9.70 -7.32 26.30
CA LEU A 463 9.14 -7.72 27.57
C LEU A 463 10.12 -7.50 28.73
N ALA A 464 11.40 -7.84 28.54
CA ALA A 464 12.44 -7.58 29.53
C ALA A 464 12.62 -6.08 29.81
N ALA A 465 12.54 -5.23 28.77
CA ALA A 465 12.61 -3.78 28.96
C ALA A 465 11.45 -3.25 29.82
N ILE A 466 10.22 -3.73 29.59
CA ILE A 466 9.05 -3.38 30.42
C ILE A 466 9.21 -3.84 31.87
N TYR A 467 9.77 -5.04 32.10
CA TYR A 467 10.06 -5.49 33.49
C TYR A 467 11.04 -4.55 34.17
N ALA A 468 12.08 -4.12 33.45
CA ALA A 468 13.04 -3.17 33.99
C ALA A 468 12.41 -1.80 34.31
N ASP A 469 11.52 -1.30 33.46
CA ASP A 469 10.79 -0.02 33.68
C ASP A 469 9.80 -0.11 34.85
N GLN A 470 9.29 -1.30 35.15
CA GLN A 470 8.46 -1.58 36.32
C GLN A 470 9.27 -1.83 37.62
N GLY A 471 10.62 -1.78 37.54
CA GLY A 471 11.49 -2.06 38.68
C GLY A 471 11.76 -3.55 38.93
N ARG A 472 11.28 -4.45 38.09
CA ARG A 472 11.53 -5.91 38.14
C ARG A 472 12.87 -6.25 37.46
N VAL A 473 13.94 -5.61 37.95
CA VAL A 473 15.26 -5.58 37.30
C VAL A 473 15.89 -6.96 37.18
N ASP A 474 15.73 -7.83 38.19
CA ASP A 474 16.35 -9.17 38.17
C ASP A 474 15.70 -10.07 37.12
N GLU A 475 14.38 -9.95 36.92
CA GLU A 475 13.66 -10.67 35.86
C GLU A 475 14.11 -10.18 34.47
N ALA A 476 14.25 -8.88 34.29
CA ALA A 476 14.74 -8.29 33.06
C ALA A 476 16.15 -8.77 32.70
N ILE A 477 17.07 -8.73 33.66
CA ILE A 477 18.45 -9.21 33.49
C ILE A 477 18.45 -10.70 33.10
N SER A 478 17.69 -11.55 33.80
CA SER A 478 17.58 -12.99 33.50
C SER A 478 17.14 -13.25 32.06
N MET A 479 16.15 -12.46 31.57
CA MET A 479 15.70 -12.56 30.18
C MET A 479 16.78 -12.12 29.21
N TRP A 480 17.43 -10.97 29.41
CA TRP A 480 18.50 -10.51 28.53
C TRP A 480 19.71 -11.44 28.55
N GLU A 481 20.09 -12.03 29.68
CA GLU A 481 21.12 -13.08 29.75
C GLU A 481 20.74 -14.31 28.91
N THR A 482 19.47 -14.68 28.91
CA THR A 482 18.97 -15.79 28.07
C THR A 482 19.06 -15.44 26.60
N ILE A 483 18.68 -14.21 26.23
CA ILE A 483 18.80 -13.70 24.85
C ILE A 483 20.25 -13.74 24.37
N VAL A 484 21.20 -13.21 25.13
CA VAL A 484 22.62 -13.18 24.70
C VAL A 484 23.27 -14.57 24.69
N ARG A 485 22.74 -15.55 25.45
CA ARG A 485 23.15 -16.95 25.33
C ARG A 485 22.66 -17.59 24.05
N GLN A 486 21.44 -17.29 23.60
CA GLN A 486 20.87 -17.81 22.37
C GLN A 486 21.42 -17.11 21.13
N LEU A 487 21.58 -15.80 21.19
CA LEU A 487 22.10 -14.96 20.10
C LEU A 487 23.21 -14.02 20.62
N PRO A 488 24.48 -14.48 20.67
CA PRO A 488 25.61 -13.69 21.19
C PRO A 488 25.90 -12.38 20.44
N GLY A 489 25.29 -12.16 19.29
CA GLY A 489 25.38 -10.94 18.49
C GLY A 489 24.23 -9.96 18.70
N PHE A 490 23.28 -10.20 19.61
CA PHE A 490 22.14 -9.32 19.81
C PHE A 490 22.53 -8.08 20.64
N VAL A 491 22.88 -7.02 19.93
CA VAL A 491 23.48 -5.79 20.46
C VAL A 491 22.63 -5.14 21.55
N THR A 492 21.31 -5.06 21.32
CA THR A 492 20.38 -4.38 22.26
C THR A 492 20.37 -5.02 23.64
N ALA A 493 20.37 -6.35 23.74
CA ALA A 493 20.41 -7.03 25.03
C ALA A 493 21.76 -6.83 25.73
N HIS A 494 22.88 -6.85 25.00
CA HIS A 494 24.17 -6.51 25.57
C HIS A 494 24.23 -5.08 26.11
N PHE A 495 23.66 -4.11 25.37
CA PHE A 495 23.59 -2.73 25.84
C PHE A 495 22.72 -2.62 27.10
N ASN A 496 21.54 -3.21 27.11
CA ASN A 496 20.65 -3.22 28.28
C ASN A 496 21.32 -3.87 29.49
N LEU A 497 21.94 -5.05 29.34
CA LEU A 497 22.71 -5.70 30.40
C LEU A 497 23.83 -4.79 30.94
N SER A 498 24.54 -4.10 30.06
CA SER A 498 25.59 -3.18 30.48
C SER A 498 25.05 -2.06 31.36
N VAL A 499 23.93 -1.45 30.98
CA VAL A 499 23.29 -0.37 31.75
C VAL A 499 22.76 -0.87 33.09
N PHE A 500 22.07 -2.02 33.12
CA PHE A 500 21.43 -2.51 34.34
C PHE A 500 22.42 -3.15 35.31
N TYR A 501 23.49 -3.79 34.83
CA TYR A 501 24.61 -4.22 35.70
C TYR A 501 25.35 -3.03 36.29
N TYR A 502 25.54 -1.94 35.54
CA TYR A 502 26.10 -0.69 36.07
C TYR A 502 25.24 -0.14 37.23
N LYS A 503 23.90 -0.08 37.04
CA LYS A 503 22.97 0.35 38.09
C LYS A 503 22.98 -0.54 39.33
N GLN A 504 23.27 -1.84 39.18
CA GLN A 504 23.44 -2.78 40.30
C GLN A 504 24.84 -2.76 40.94
N GLY A 505 25.78 -1.92 40.45
CA GLY A 505 27.15 -1.89 40.96
C GLY A 505 28.04 -3.06 40.49
N LYS A 506 27.54 -3.91 39.58
CA LYS A 506 28.27 -5.05 38.99
C LYS A 506 29.12 -4.56 37.79
N TYR A 507 30.11 -3.74 38.07
CA TYR A 507 30.82 -2.98 37.04
C TYR A 507 31.65 -3.84 36.09
N ASP A 508 32.17 -5.00 36.53
CA ASP A 508 32.86 -5.97 35.69
C ASP A 508 31.96 -6.54 34.58
N LEU A 509 30.72 -6.92 34.93
CA LEU A 509 29.73 -7.38 33.96
C LEU A 509 29.29 -6.26 33.05
N ALA A 510 29.05 -5.06 33.59
CA ALA A 510 28.68 -3.88 32.80
C ALA A 510 29.74 -3.56 31.72
N ILE A 511 31.02 -3.58 32.07
CA ILE A 511 32.14 -3.34 31.15
C ILE A 511 32.19 -4.45 30.09
N ARG A 512 32.07 -5.71 30.48
CA ARG A 512 32.11 -6.86 29.57
C ARG A 512 31.05 -6.77 28.48
N HIS A 513 29.82 -6.45 28.87
CA HIS A 513 28.71 -6.30 27.92
C HIS A 513 28.86 -5.02 27.07
N CYS A 514 29.33 -3.91 27.64
CA CYS A 514 29.62 -2.69 26.87
C CYS A 514 30.71 -2.93 25.81
N ASP A 515 31.79 -3.64 26.17
CA ASP A 515 32.86 -3.96 25.23
C ASP A 515 32.34 -4.89 24.10
N LYS A 516 31.40 -5.78 24.39
CA LYS A 516 30.78 -6.63 23.39
C LYS A 516 29.96 -5.80 22.39
N VAL A 517 29.23 -4.77 22.82
CA VAL A 517 28.53 -3.83 21.92
C VAL A 517 29.51 -3.17 20.93
N ILE A 518 30.68 -2.73 21.46
CA ILE A 518 31.72 -2.09 20.64
C ILE A 518 32.39 -3.11 19.68
N GLU A 519 32.65 -4.32 20.15
CA GLU A 519 33.20 -5.43 19.35
C GLU A 519 32.28 -5.77 18.16
N LEU A 520 30.95 -5.70 18.36
CA LEU A 520 29.95 -5.90 17.36
C LEU A 520 29.79 -4.71 16.37
N GLY A 521 30.67 -3.69 16.48
CA GLY A 521 30.71 -2.56 15.56
C GLY A 521 29.71 -1.45 15.86
N ASN A 522 29.06 -1.46 17.03
CA ASN A 522 28.07 -0.46 17.41
C ASN A 522 28.69 0.63 18.30
N GLN A 523 28.13 1.84 18.19
CA GLN A 523 28.53 2.97 19.01
C GLN A 523 27.80 2.93 20.35
N VAL A 524 28.53 3.25 21.43
CA VAL A 524 27.98 3.44 22.78
C VAL A 524 28.05 4.91 23.13
N ASP A 525 27.03 5.43 23.81
CA ASP A 525 26.99 6.82 24.27
C ASP A 525 28.30 7.20 24.98
N PRO A 526 29.00 8.25 24.51
CA PRO A 526 30.21 8.73 25.13
C PRO A 526 30.09 9.05 26.63
N ASN A 527 28.93 9.48 27.08
CA ASN A 527 28.65 9.75 28.49
C ASN A 527 28.63 8.45 29.31
N PHE A 528 27.98 7.39 28.78
CA PHE A 528 27.98 6.09 29.43
C PHE A 528 29.39 5.47 29.48
N LEU A 529 30.18 5.64 28.41
CA LEU A 529 31.60 5.22 28.42
C LEU A 529 32.41 5.96 29.49
N LYS A 530 32.19 7.27 29.71
CA LYS A 530 32.82 8.04 30.79
C LYS A 530 32.42 7.52 32.16
N LEU A 531 31.18 7.12 32.37
CA LEU A 531 30.73 6.52 33.64
C LEU A 531 31.43 5.19 33.95
N LEU A 532 31.76 4.39 32.96
CA LEU A 532 32.46 3.12 33.10
C LEU A 532 33.98 3.29 33.30
N GLN A 533 34.59 4.43 32.90
CA GLN A 533 36.04 4.66 32.89
C GLN A 533 36.73 4.44 34.23
N PRO A 534 36.19 4.90 35.41
CA PRO A 534 36.84 4.69 36.71
C PRO A 534 36.98 3.20 37.07
N TYR A 535 36.06 2.38 36.59
CA TYR A 535 36.01 0.96 36.89
C TYR A 535 36.84 0.12 35.92
N ARG A 536 37.10 0.58 34.68
CA ARG A 536 37.96 -0.09 33.69
C ARG A 536 39.39 -0.28 34.12
N LYS A 537 39.92 0.61 35.02
CA LYS A 537 41.26 0.48 35.57
C LYS A 537 41.45 -0.73 36.50
N LYS A 538 40.37 -1.19 37.13
CA LYS A 538 40.34 -2.38 37.99
C LYS A 538 40.16 -3.69 37.21
N TRP A 539 39.58 -3.63 36.03
CA TRP A 539 39.33 -4.77 35.14
C TRP A 539 39.78 -4.46 33.72
N PRO A 540 41.07 -4.67 33.39
CA PRO A 540 41.57 -4.51 32.04
C PRO A 540 41.05 -5.67 31.19
N THR A 541 39.95 -5.44 30.46
CA THR A 541 39.39 -6.37 29.49
C THR A 541 39.47 -5.80 28.08
N ALA A 542 39.95 -6.63 27.16
CA ALA A 542 40.09 -6.54 25.72
C ALA A 542 41.26 -5.71 25.14
N PRO A 543 41.93 -6.24 24.11
CA PRO A 543 42.96 -5.52 23.38
C PRO A 543 42.37 -4.30 22.66
N ARG A 544 43.11 -3.20 22.66
CA ARG A 544 42.78 -2.00 21.87
C ARG A 544 42.55 -2.41 20.42
N LEU A 545 41.32 -2.33 19.96
CA LEU A 545 41.04 -2.33 18.52
C LEU A 545 41.80 -1.15 17.90
N GLN A 546 42.77 -1.44 17.06
CA GLN A 546 43.46 -0.48 16.22
C GLN A 546 42.42 0.30 15.44
N ARG A 547 42.51 1.64 15.53
CA ARG A 547 41.81 2.56 14.64
C ARG A 547 42.21 2.24 13.20
N ASN A 548 41.50 1.36 12.54
CA ASN A 548 41.56 1.28 11.09
C ASN A 548 40.75 2.44 10.52
N ARG A 549 41.48 3.37 9.94
CA ARG A 549 40.99 4.39 9.02
C ARG A 549 40.19 3.70 7.90
N LEU A 550 38.91 3.93 7.87
CA LEU A 550 38.08 3.74 6.69
C LEU A 550 37.12 4.92 6.59
N TYR A 551 37.72 6.07 6.21
CA TYR A 551 37.04 7.15 5.49
C TYR A 551 38.02 7.62 4.42
N GLN A 552 37.88 7.07 3.24
CA GLN A 552 38.12 7.71 1.95
C GLN A 552 36.95 7.38 1.02
#